data_9d0942319a93f1a38acd512ad045f5ad
#
_entry.id   9d0942319a93f1a38acd512ad045f5ad
#
_cell.length_a   1.000
_cell.length_b   1.000
_cell.length_c   1.000
_cell.angle_alpha   90.00
_cell.angle_beta   90.00
_cell.angle_gamma   90.00
#
_symmetry.space_group_name_H-M   'P 1'
#
loop_
_entity.id
_entity.type
_entity.pdbx_description
1 polymer ?
#
loop_
_entity_poly.entity_id
_entity_poly.type
_entity_poly.pdbx_seq_one_letter_code
_entity_poly.pdbx_strand_id
1 'polypeptide(L)'
;MKNRTTRIGMTALAILLAAGATVNATPSFAGLAVVHAAEQNSQTSTVVTGGTLWKYLDNNTDPVAGQSSLTAWTEKGFDDTAWKTASGKFGAKRGALTSFDGFTPTILLQQYIDGTATDIPTYFFRTTFNVSNLDQLTSITGTLFHDDAVAVYINGHLVKSVDMPTASQSSNMFY
;
A
#
# COMPACT_ATOMS: atom_id res chain seq x y z
N MET A 1 8.83 -5.25 -22.01
CA MET A 1 8.30 -4.96 -20.67
C MET A 1 9.29 -4.04 -20.00
N LYS A 2 8.84 -2.86 -19.60
CA LYS A 2 9.69 -1.84 -18.98
C LYS A 2 9.53 -1.96 -17.47
N ASN A 3 10.58 -2.36 -16.78
CA ASN A 3 10.64 -2.32 -15.31
C ASN A 3 10.33 -0.93 -14.82
N ARG A 4 9.36 -0.81 -13.98
CA ARG A 4 9.02 0.44 -13.33
C ARG A 4 9.13 0.28 -11.83
N THR A 5 10.23 0.78 -11.29
CA THR A 5 10.33 1.02 -9.85
C THR A 5 9.69 2.37 -9.56
N THR A 6 8.49 2.35 -9.02
CA THR A 6 7.81 3.59 -8.62
C THR A 6 8.05 3.84 -7.15
N ARG A 7 8.70 4.95 -6.83
CA ARG A 7 8.73 5.45 -5.46
C ARG A 7 7.41 6.14 -5.18
N ILE A 8 6.60 5.52 -4.34
CA ILE A 8 5.33 6.08 -3.92
C ILE A 8 5.62 7.00 -2.74
N GLY A 9 5.81 8.27 -3.03
CA GLY A 9 5.74 9.31 -2.03
C GLY A 9 4.27 9.60 -1.76
N MET A 10 3.71 9.04 -0.72
CA MET A 10 2.41 9.45 -0.23
C MET A 10 2.63 10.71 0.59
N THR A 11 2.36 11.85 -0.02
CA THR A 11 2.10 13.06 0.76
C THR A 11 0.72 12.83 1.37
N ALA A 12 0.67 12.34 2.61
CA ALA A 12 -0.57 12.38 3.37
C ALA A 12 -1.02 13.83 3.35
N LEU A 13 -2.27 14.07 2.96
CA LEU A 13 -2.91 15.36 3.10
C LEU A 13 -2.67 15.80 4.54
N ALA A 14 -1.80 16.78 4.74
CA ALA A 14 -1.56 17.37 6.04
C ALA A 14 -2.90 17.94 6.50
N ILE A 15 -3.59 17.24 7.39
CA ILE A 15 -4.57 17.87 8.25
C ILE A 15 -3.74 18.72 9.17
N LEU A 16 -3.59 19.99 8.80
CA LEU A 16 -3.04 21.03 9.65
C LEU A 16 -4.06 21.24 10.78
N LEU A 17 -4.01 20.42 11.81
CA LEU A 17 -4.52 20.80 13.12
C LEU A 17 -3.53 21.80 13.65
N ALA A 18 -3.83 23.08 13.46
CA ALA A 18 -3.22 24.14 14.20
C ALA A 18 -3.55 23.89 15.68
N ALA A 19 -2.63 23.26 16.39
CA ALA A 19 -2.64 23.31 17.85
C ALA A 19 -2.51 24.79 18.24
N GLY A 20 -3.63 25.38 18.64
CA GLY A 20 -3.68 26.75 19.11
C GLY A 20 -2.84 26.87 20.35
N ALA A 21 -1.63 27.33 20.22
CA ALA A 21 -0.86 27.87 21.33
C ALA A 21 -1.48 29.20 21.68
N THR A 22 -2.29 29.24 22.72
CA THR A 22 -2.71 30.47 23.35
C THR A 22 -1.49 31.10 24.01
N VAL A 23 -0.89 32.08 23.37
CA VAL A 23 0.15 32.91 23.97
C VAL A 23 -0.54 33.90 24.88
N ASN A 24 -0.56 33.64 26.18
CA ASN A 24 -0.86 34.67 27.15
C ASN A 24 0.35 35.61 27.20
N ALA A 25 0.27 36.71 26.49
CA ALA A 25 1.25 37.77 26.56
C ALA A 25 0.93 38.67 27.77
N THR A 26 1.69 38.53 28.84
CA THR A 26 1.82 39.60 29.84
C THR A 26 2.97 40.49 29.39
N PRO A 27 2.78 41.82 29.31
CA PRO A 27 3.86 42.72 28.95
C PRO A 27 4.75 42.96 30.14
N SER A 28 5.98 42.50 30.14
CA SER A 28 7.02 42.99 31.05
C SER A 28 8.42 42.80 30.47
N PHE A 29 9.02 43.91 30.14
CA PHE A 29 10.45 44.25 30.08
C PHE A 29 11.45 43.33 29.35
N ALA A 30 12.11 43.98 28.42
CA ALA A 30 13.41 43.73 27.80
C ALA A 30 14.21 42.54 28.35
N GLY A 31 14.15 41.45 27.65
CA GLY A 31 15.05 40.33 27.73
C GLY A 31 15.00 39.61 26.39
N LEU A 32 16.15 39.37 25.74
CA LEU A 32 16.22 38.55 24.55
C LEU A 32 15.52 37.19 24.82
N ALA A 33 14.34 37.01 24.27
CA ALA A 33 13.72 35.70 24.25
C ALA A 33 14.48 34.84 23.23
N VAL A 34 15.34 33.96 23.72
CA VAL A 34 15.88 32.89 22.95
C VAL A 34 14.71 31.94 22.68
N VAL A 35 14.12 32.04 21.51
CA VAL A 35 13.15 31.05 21.03
C VAL A 35 13.93 29.76 20.75
N HIS A 36 13.92 28.85 21.69
CA HIS A 36 14.33 27.49 21.40
C HIS A 36 13.24 26.90 20.49
N ALA A 37 13.53 26.80 19.20
CA ALA A 37 12.80 25.89 18.33
C ALA A 37 13.00 24.52 18.94
N ALA A 38 11.93 23.90 19.45
CA ALA A 38 11.96 22.50 19.81
C ALA A 38 12.22 21.77 18.51
N GLU A 39 13.39 21.15 18.38
CA GLU A 39 13.68 20.23 17.30
C GLU A 39 12.65 19.11 17.41
N GLN A 40 11.71 19.07 16.47
CA GLN A 40 10.81 17.94 16.34
C GLN A 40 11.66 16.75 15.92
N ASN A 41 11.92 15.87 16.85
CA ASN A 41 12.61 14.61 16.61
C ASN A 41 11.66 13.73 15.78
N SER A 42 11.75 13.83 14.45
CA SER A 42 10.99 13.02 13.54
C SER A 42 11.53 11.59 13.58
N GLN A 43 10.85 10.71 14.28
CA GLN A 43 11.16 9.28 14.25
C GLN A 43 10.55 8.63 13.00
N THR A 44 11.38 7.93 12.25
CA THR A 44 10.92 7.08 11.16
C THR A 44 10.82 5.64 11.66
N SER A 45 9.65 5.02 11.50
CA SER A 45 9.46 3.60 11.77
C SER A 45 9.01 2.86 10.50
N THR A 46 9.53 1.66 10.31
CA THR A 46 9.13 0.80 9.18
C THR A 46 8.03 -0.13 9.65
N VAL A 47 6.85 -0.04 9.05
CA VAL A 47 5.66 -0.83 9.41
C VAL A 47 5.41 -2.01 8.47
N VAL A 48 5.96 -1.98 7.26
CA VAL A 48 5.92 -3.07 6.29
C VAL A 48 7.33 -3.35 5.80
N THR A 49 7.76 -4.60 5.90
CA THR A 49 9.11 -5.07 5.53
C THR A 49 9.04 -6.25 4.58
N GLY A 50 10.17 -6.73 4.09
CA GLY A 50 10.23 -7.96 3.29
C GLY A 50 9.79 -9.23 4.06
N GLY A 51 9.77 -9.19 5.40
CA GLY A 51 9.27 -10.27 6.26
C GLY A 51 7.80 -10.15 6.66
N THR A 52 7.12 -9.08 6.26
CA THR A 52 5.70 -8.90 6.56
C THR A 52 4.87 -10.01 5.93
N LEU A 53 3.97 -10.58 6.72
CA LEU A 53 3.00 -11.57 6.22
C LEU A 53 1.89 -10.87 5.47
N TRP A 54 1.60 -11.39 4.30
CA TRP A 54 0.51 -10.94 3.44
C TRP A 54 -0.52 -12.04 3.29
N LYS A 55 -1.78 -11.67 3.33
CA LYS A 55 -2.86 -12.44 2.75
C LYS A 55 -2.89 -12.18 1.27
N TYR A 56 -3.06 -13.22 0.44
CA TYR A 56 -3.12 -13.02 -1.01
C TYR A 56 -4.09 -13.99 -1.69
N LEU A 57 -4.63 -13.53 -2.82
CA LEU A 57 -5.55 -14.26 -3.66
C LEU A 57 -5.01 -14.23 -5.09
N ASP A 58 -4.70 -15.41 -5.62
CA ASP A 58 -4.02 -15.60 -6.90
C ASP A 58 -4.68 -16.66 -7.78
N ASN A 59 -5.97 -16.90 -7.60
CA ASN A 59 -6.70 -18.00 -8.25
C ASN A 59 -7.82 -17.52 -9.19
N ASN A 60 -7.74 -16.28 -9.68
CA ASN A 60 -8.76 -15.67 -10.54
C ASN A 60 -10.16 -15.60 -9.91
N THR A 61 -10.25 -15.50 -8.60
CA THR A 61 -11.52 -15.31 -7.89
C THR A 61 -11.75 -13.83 -7.62
N ASP A 62 -12.95 -13.35 -7.89
CA ASP A 62 -13.37 -12.03 -7.46
C ASP A 62 -13.62 -12.03 -5.95
N PRO A 63 -12.84 -11.27 -5.15
CA PRO A 63 -12.98 -11.25 -3.70
C PRO A 63 -14.29 -10.65 -3.21
N VAL A 64 -15.01 -9.94 -4.07
CA VAL A 64 -16.25 -9.22 -3.74
C VAL A 64 -17.44 -9.68 -4.62
N ALA A 65 -17.36 -10.88 -5.18
CA ALA A 65 -18.41 -11.44 -6.03
C ALA A 65 -19.79 -11.33 -5.35
N GLY A 66 -20.72 -10.68 -6.04
CA GLY A 66 -22.09 -10.47 -5.51
C GLY A 66 -22.22 -9.32 -4.53
N GLN A 67 -21.17 -8.57 -4.22
CA GLN A 67 -21.23 -7.36 -3.40
C GLN A 67 -21.48 -6.12 -4.27
N SER A 68 -22.09 -5.10 -3.66
CA SER A 68 -22.36 -3.83 -4.34
C SER A 68 -21.10 -2.94 -4.47
N SER A 69 -20.11 -3.13 -3.60
CA SER A 69 -18.85 -2.38 -3.62
C SER A 69 -17.72 -3.24 -4.18
N LEU A 70 -17.17 -2.84 -5.30
CA LEU A 70 -16.03 -3.52 -5.94
C LEU A 70 -14.73 -3.39 -5.15
N THR A 71 -14.68 -2.47 -4.20
CA THR A 71 -13.50 -2.21 -3.35
C THR A 71 -13.69 -2.66 -1.90
N ALA A 72 -14.76 -3.37 -1.57
CA ALA A 72 -15.01 -3.83 -0.19
C ALA A 72 -13.85 -4.67 0.36
N TRP A 73 -13.12 -5.38 -0.50
CA TRP A 73 -11.94 -6.14 -0.11
C TRP A 73 -10.80 -5.27 0.46
N THR A 74 -10.82 -3.95 0.26
CA THR A 74 -9.80 -3.02 0.76
C THR A 74 -10.10 -2.50 2.16
N GLU A 75 -11.30 -2.78 2.68
CA GLU A 75 -11.76 -2.32 3.98
C GLU A 75 -11.07 -3.08 5.12
N LYS A 76 -10.89 -2.40 6.26
CA LYS A 76 -10.24 -2.96 7.45
C LYS A 76 -10.91 -4.22 7.98
N GLY A 77 -12.22 -4.31 7.89
CA GLY A 77 -13.02 -5.41 8.41
C GLY A 77 -13.30 -6.54 7.41
N PHE A 78 -12.71 -6.50 6.24
CA PHE A 78 -12.93 -7.54 5.24
C PHE A 78 -12.43 -8.91 5.72
N ASP A 79 -13.23 -9.96 5.52
CA ASP A 79 -12.85 -11.33 5.85
C ASP A 79 -11.95 -11.93 4.77
N ASP A 80 -10.67 -12.01 5.08
CA ASP A 80 -9.63 -12.62 4.23
C ASP A 80 -9.10 -13.93 4.81
N THR A 81 -9.84 -14.58 5.71
CA THR A 81 -9.40 -15.81 6.40
C THR A 81 -9.13 -16.96 5.44
N ALA A 82 -9.88 -17.04 4.33
CA ALA A 82 -9.72 -18.06 3.30
C ALA A 82 -8.53 -17.80 2.35
N TRP A 83 -7.91 -16.62 2.41
CA TRP A 83 -6.80 -16.28 1.52
C TRP A 83 -5.51 -16.98 1.95
N LYS A 84 -4.65 -17.27 0.98
CA LYS A 84 -3.30 -17.78 1.24
C LYS A 84 -2.50 -16.77 2.06
N THR A 85 -1.48 -17.25 2.75
CA THR A 85 -0.61 -16.39 3.58
C THR A 85 0.85 -16.70 3.29
N ALA A 86 1.63 -15.68 3.01
CA ALA A 86 3.09 -15.80 2.89
C ALA A 86 3.76 -14.44 3.12
N SER A 87 5.07 -14.47 3.36
CA SER A 87 5.93 -13.29 3.34
C SER A 87 6.89 -13.38 2.16
N GLY A 88 7.13 -12.25 1.52
CA GLY A 88 8.17 -12.20 0.53
C GLY A 88 7.79 -11.58 -0.80
N LYS A 89 8.63 -11.86 -1.76
CA LYS A 89 8.50 -11.35 -3.12
C LYS A 89 7.61 -12.29 -3.90
N PHE A 90 6.45 -11.83 -4.27
CA PHE A 90 5.46 -12.59 -5.02
C PHE A 90 5.69 -12.45 -6.52
N GLY A 91 5.55 -13.51 -7.27
CA GLY A 91 5.62 -13.43 -8.72
C GLY A 91 5.64 -14.79 -9.40
N ALA A 92 5.45 -14.75 -10.71
CA ALA A 92 5.60 -15.89 -11.60
C ALA A 92 6.09 -15.43 -12.97
N LYS A 93 6.90 -16.25 -13.62
CA LYS A 93 7.24 -16.07 -15.03
C LYS A 93 7.20 -17.43 -15.72
N ARG A 94 6.28 -17.59 -16.65
CA ARG A 94 6.02 -18.87 -17.32
C ARG A 94 5.71 -20.00 -16.33
N GLY A 95 4.94 -19.68 -15.30
CA GLY A 95 4.55 -20.62 -14.24
C GLY A 95 5.66 -21.04 -13.28
N ALA A 96 6.77 -20.31 -13.21
CA ALA A 96 7.92 -20.65 -12.39
C ALA A 96 8.50 -19.46 -11.63
N LEU A 97 9.27 -19.75 -10.57
CA LEU A 97 10.07 -18.78 -9.84
C LEU A 97 11.32 -18.42 -10.65
N THR A 98 11.13 -17.69 -11.72
CA THR A 98 12.23 -17.26 -12.60
C THR A 98 12.55 -15.79 -12.32
N SER A 99 13.83 -15.49 -12.15
CA SER A 99 14.28 -14.10 -12.04
C SER A 99 14.02 -13.35 -13.35
N PHE A 100 13.57 -12.11 -13.22
CA PHE A 100 13.36 -11.20 -14.35
C PHE A 100 13.68 -9.77 -13.93
N ASP A 101 14.38 -9.07 -14.80
CA ASP A 101 14.71 -7.65 -14.63
C ASP A 101 15.28 -7.26 -13.25
N GLY A 102 16.12 -8.11 -12.68
CA GLY A 102 16.71 -7.90 -11.35
C GLY A 102 15.81 -8.24 -10.17
N PHE A 103 14.57 -8.68 -10.44
CA PHE A 103 13.65 -9.17 -9.42
C PHE A 103 13.68 -10.69 -9.38
N THR A 104 13.81 -11.24 -8.18
CA THR A 104 13.72 -12.69 -7.94
C THR A 104 12.56 -12.96 -7.00
N PRO A 105 11.46 -13.55 -7.48
CA PRO A 105 10.35 -13.94 -6.62
C PRO A 105 10.76 -15.09 -5.70
N THR A 106 10.14 -15.14 -4.53
CA THR A 106 10.33 -16.23 -3.55
C THR A 106 9.03 -17.00 -3.30
N ILE A 107 7.91 -16.39 -3.62
CA ILE A 107 6.58 -17.01 -3.55
C ILE A 107 6.02 -17.08 -4.96
N LEU A 108 5.75 -18.31 -5.40
CA LEU A 108 5.16 -18.57 -6.72
C LEU A 108 3.67 -18.24 -6.67
N LEU A 109 3.25 -17.30 -7.51
CA LEU A 109 1.83 -17.06 -7.79
C LEU A 109 1.33 -18.03 -8.85
N GLN A 110 0.07 -18.38 -8.78
CA GLN A 110 -0.61 -19.05 -9.88
C GLN A 110 -0.68 -18.06 -11.05
N GLN A 111 0.03 -18.35 -12.14
CA GLN A 111 0.06 -17.44 -13.28
C GLN A 111 -1.11 -17.65 -14.21
N TYR A 112 -1.55 -18.90 -14.41
CA TYR A 112 -2.55 -19.23 -15.39
C TYR A 112 -3.87 -19.63 -14.73
N ILE A 113 -4.97 -19.29 -15.38
CA ILE A 113 -6.29 -19.81 -15.02
C ILE A 113 -6.26 -21.34 -15.19
N ASP A 114 -6.77 -22.05 -14.20
CA ASP A 114 -6.72 -23.51 -14.15
C ASP A 114 -7.18 -24.18 -15.46
N GLY A 115 -6.36 -25.09 -15.94
CA GLY A 115 -6.62 -25.81 -17.18
C GLY A 115 -6.43 -25.02 -18.47
N THR A 116 -5.87 -23.81 -18.39
CA THR A 116 -5.67 -22.92 -19.55
C THR A 116 -4.23 -22.41 -19.63
N ALA A 117 -3.90 -21.75 -20.74
CA ALA A 117 -2.67 -20.94 -20.89
C ALA A 117 -2.95 -19.43 -20.78
N THR A 118 -4.13 -19.05 -20.26
CA THR A 118 -4.53 -17.66 -20.09
C THR A 118 -4.02 -17.15 -18.75
N ASP A 119 -3.32 -16.02 -18.75
CA ASP A 119 -2.83 -15.39 -17.53
C ASP A 119 -3.98 -14.94 -16.63
N ILE A 120 -3.79 -15.07 -15.31
CA ILE A 120 -4.67 -14.48 -14.33
C ILE A 120 -4.46 -12.95 -14.38
N PRO A 121 -5.53 -12.18 -14.64
CA PRO A 121 -5.38 -10.74 -14.90
C PRO A 121 -5.19 -9.90 -13.64
N THR A 122 -5.59 -10.42 -12.46
CA THR A 122 -5.58 -9.63 -11.22
C THR A 122 -5.20 -10.49 -10.03
N TYR A 123 -4.33 -9.95 -9.19
CA TYR A 123 -3.92 -10.52 -7.91
C TYR A 123 -4.26 -9.55 -6.79
N PHE A 124 -4.69 -10.07 -5.64
CA PHE A 124 -5.04 -9.28 -4.48
C PHE A 124 -4.09 -9.59 -3.33
N PHE A 125 -3.64 -8.54 -2.65
CA PHE A 125 -2.75 -8.66 -1.50
C PHE A 125 -3.26 -7.77 -0.38
N ARG A 126 -3.28 -8.30 0.84
CA ARG A 126 -3.70 -7.57 2.04
C ARG A 126 -2.71 -7.80 3.16
N THR A 127 -2.46 -6.78 3.94
CA THR A 127 -1.76 -6.89 5.21
C THR A 127 -2.28 -5.82 6.17
N THR A 128 -2.05 -6.01 7.44
CA THR A 128 -2.36 -5.03 8.47
C THR A 128 -1.09 -4.59 9.17
N PHE A 129 -1.05 -3.33 9.54
CA PHE A 129 0.01 -2.79 10.36
C PHE A 129 -0.56 -1.77 11.35
N ASN A 130 0.15 -1.58 12.46
CA ASN A 130 -0.23 -0.62 13.46
C ASN A 130 0.68 0.60 13.40
N VAL A 131 0.07 1.78 13.50
CA VAL A 131 0.77 3.04 13.68
C VAL A 131 0.46 3.54 15.07
N SER A 132 1.48 3.63 15.92
CA SER A 132 1.39 4.31 17.21
C SER A 132 1.49 5.82 17.00
N ASN A 133 0.77 6.58 17.81
CA ASN A 133 0.83 8.06 17.78
C ASN A 133 0.40 8.67 16.43
N LEU A 134 -0.80 8.34 15.96
CA LEU A 134 -1.36 8.89 14.73
C LEU A 134 -1.32 10.42 14.66
N ASP A 135 -1.46 11.10 15.81
CA ASP A 135 -1.40 12.56 15.90
C ASP A 135 -0.02 13.15 15.54
N GLN A 136 1.01 12.31 15.56
CA GLN A 136 2.37 12.68 15.18
C GLN A 136 2.75 12.20 13.78
N LEU A 137 1.86 11.49 13.11
CA LEU A 137 2.13 10.99 11.78
C LEU A 137 2.12 12.13 10.75
N THR A 138 3.27 12.41 10.17
CA THR A 138 3.42 13.47 9.16
C THR A 138 3.38 12.92 7.75
N SER A 139 3.81 11.69 7.54
CA SER A 139 3.80 11.05 6.21
C SER A 139 3.93 9.54 6.30
N ILE A 140 3.43 8.85 5.28
CA ILE A 140 3.73 7.45 5.00
C ILE A 140 4.41 7.40 3.63
N THR A 141 5.55 6.75 3.56
CA THR A 141 6.27 6.52 2.31
C THR A 141 6.48 5.03 2.08
N GLY A 142 6.49 4.60 0.83
CA GLY A 142 6.73 3.21 0.48
C GLY A 142 7.46 3.10 -0.86
N THR A 143 8.11 1.97 -1.05
CA THR A 143 8.66 1.56 -2.34
C THR A 143 8.02 0.26 -2.74
N LEU A 144 7.47 0.21 -3.94
CA LEU A 144 6.81 -0.95 -4.50
C LEU A 144 7.48 -1.32 -5.83
N PHE A 145 7.80 -2.60 -5.97
CA PHE A 145 8.15 -3.20 -7.25
C PHE A 145 6.90 -3.88 -7.81
N HIS A 146 6.56 -3.59 -9.04
CA HIS A 146 5.38 -4.16 -9.70
C HIS A 146 5.63 -4.33 -11.20
N ASP A 147 4.88 -5.23 -11.80
CA ASP A 147 4.82 -5.54 -13.23
C ASP A 147 3.45 -6.19 -13.50
N ASP A 148 2.52 -5.56 -14.20
CA ASP A 148 2.51 -4.29 -14.95
C ASP A 148 1.88 -3.15 -14.14
N ALA A 149 0.57 -3.25 -13.84
CA ALA A 149 -0.24 -2.23 -13.16
C ALA A 149 -0.35 -2.49 -11.65
N VAL A 150 -0.63 -1.45 -10.88
CA VAL A 150 -0.90 -1.58 -9.45
C VAL A 150 -1.84 -0.51 -8.94
N ALA A 151 -2.74 -0.89 -8.04
CA ALA A 151 -3.51 0.01 -7.20
C ALA A 151 -3.24 -0.29 -5.72
N VAL A 152 -3.00 0.74 -4.93
CA VAL A 152 -2.71 0.64 -3.49
C VAL A 152 -3.78 1.36 -2.71
N TYR A 153 -4.33 0.67 -1.73
CA TYR A 153 -5.37 1.18 -0.85
C TYR A 153 -4.91 1.15 0.60
N ILE A 154 -5.42 2.08 1.40
CA ILE A 154 -5.30 2.07 2.86
C ILE A 154 -6.69 2.29 3.43
N ASN A 155 -7.21 1.32 4.19
CA ASN A 155 -8.53 1.36 4.84
C ASN A 155 -9.64 1.79 3.88
N GLY A 156 -9.76 1.17 2.72
CA GLY A 156 -10.77 1.47 1.72
C GLY A 156 -10.46 2.65 0.77
N HIS A 157 -9.45 3.45 1.07
CA HIS A 157 -9.10 4.64 0.28
C HIS A 157 -7.99 4.34 -0.71
N LEU A 158 -8.21 4.61 -1.99
CA LEU A 158 -7.17 4.54 -3.02
C LEU A 158 -6.12 5.62 -2.76
N VAL A 159 -4.89 5.22 -2.51
CA VAL A 159 -3.78 6.15 -2.22
C VAL A 159 -2.81 6.28 -3.39
N LYS A 160 -2.74 5.26 -4.24
CA LYS A 160 -1.92 5.29 -5.46
C LYS A 160 -2.42 4.29 -6.49
N SER A 161 -2.39 4.68 -7.75
CA SER A 161 -2.51 3.76 -8.89
C SER A 161 -1.45 4.09 -9.94
N VAL A 162 -0.98 3.06 -10.63
CA VAL A 162 0.02 3.18 -11.71
C VAL A 162 -0.40 2.24 -12.82
N ASP A 163 -0.42 2.76 -14.04
CA ASP A 163 -0.68 2.02 -15.28
C ASP A 163 -1.98 1.19 -15.28
N MET A 164 -2.95 1.54 -14.41
CA MET A 164 -4.24 0.84 -14.36
C MET A 164 -4.96 0.99 -15.71
N PRO A 165 -5.52 -0.11 -16.23
CA PRO A 165 -6.24 -0.07 -17.49
C PRO A 165 -7.49 0.81 -17.39
N THR A 166 -7.90 1.35 -18.53
CA THR A 166 -9.18 2.06 -18.63
C THR A 166 -10.35 1.06 -18.59
N ALA A 167 -11.55 1.52 -18.26
CA ALA A 167 -12.75 0.69 -18.20
C ALA A 167 -12.99 -0.14 -19.49
N SER A 168 -12.58 0.39 -20.65
CA SER A 168 -12.69 -0.32 -21.94
C SER A 168 -11.67 -1.46 -22.11
N GLN A 169 -10.61 -1.49 -21.31
CA GLN A 169 -9.56 -2.50 -21.35
C GLN A 169 -9.73 -3.55 -20.23
N SER A 170 -10.70 -3.35 -19.35
CA SER A 170 -10.82 -4.04 -18.08
C SER A 170 -11.90 -5.09 -18.01
N SER A 171 -12.47 -5.53 -19.13
CA SER A 171 -13.64 -6.43 -19.16
C SER A 171 -13.46 -7.77 -18.43
N ASN A 172 -12.24 -8.14 -18.07
CA ASN A 172 -11.90 -9.38 -17.38
C ASN A 172 -11.08 -9.17 -16.10
N MET A 173 -10.98 -7.94 -15.59
CA MET A 173 -10.21 -7.62 -14.39
C MET A 173 -11.15 -7.26 -13.24
N PHE A 174 -10.77 -7.70 -12.05
CA PHE A 174 -11.45 -7.33 -10.81
C PHE A 174 -10.68 -6.18 -10.16
N TYR A 175 -11.30 -5.01 -9.95
CA TYR A 175 -10.73 -3.90 -9.16
C TYR A 175 -11.75 -2.84 -8.77
#